data_c65af33fbceced7088798dc4287acc96
#
_entry.id   c65af33fbceced7088798dc4287acc96
#
_cell.length_a   1.000
_cell.length_b   1.000
_cell.length_c   1.000
_cell.angle_alpha   90.00
_cell.angle_beta   90.00
_cell.angle_gamma   90.00
#
_symmetry.space_group_name_H-M   'P 1'
#
loop_
_entity.id
_entity.type
_entity.pdbx_description
1 polymer ?
#
loop_
_entity_poly.entity_id
_entity_poly.type
_entity_poly.pdbx_seq_one_letter_code
_entity_poly.pdbx_strand_id
1 'polypeptide(L)'
;EVRNAMTKTQASIKNVNATNGTYTVAVDQAPQGRQIKNIRVAAWSKAHQENLYWYSATPTGMHTEITVSANNHGNEAGNYTTHVYVDYKDGGVEGFNLGQTALSPRNQKVNPQTTYFSQRDPRWAGKYYGVSNVDQSGCVPTSLAMTFTDILGKTILPTTVADYLYNNTDSFNKGEAGTDSDGIVAATRNWGLKSQLINGAGGIAEALMAGKHVLAAVGNSQFTSDPYTHELVLHGYDNGRTYVRDPYNSGNNGWYSINYLH
;
A
#
# COMPACT_ATOMS: atom_id res chain seq x y z
N GLU A 1 -12.38 -35.39 26.87
CA GLU A 1 -11.07 -35.05 26.27
C GLU A 1 -10.51 -33.80 26.95
N VAL A 2 -9.47 -33.99 27.76
CA VAL A 2 -8.72 -32.88 28.34
C VAL A 2 -7.90 -32.26 27.25
N ARG A 3 -8.34 -31.13 26.70
CA ARG A 3 -7.52 -30.31 25.81
C ARG A 3 -6.32 -29.86 26.61
N ASN A 4 -5.10 -30.27 26.19
CA ASN A 4 -3.87 -29.72 26.75
C ASN A 4 -3.91 -28.21 26.60
N ALA A 5 -4.13 -27.50 27.69
CA ALA A 5 -4.15 -26.04 27.68
C ALA A 5 -2.73 -25.57 27.31
N MET A 6 -2.63 -24.73 26.31
CA MET A 6 -1.37 -24.09 25.93
C MET A 6 -0.84 -23.27 27.11
N THR A 7 0.36 -23.59 27.59
CA THR A 7 0.96 -22.98 28.80
C THR A 7 1.99 -21.92 28.49
N LYS A 8 2.44 -21.82 27.21
CA LYS A 8 3.48 -20.88 26.76
C LYS A 8 3.07 -20.21 25.46
N THR A 9 3.61 -19.03 25.20
CA THR A 9 3.54 -18.37 23.92
C THR A 9 4.05 -19.30 22.83
N GLN A 10 3.35 -19.35 21.69
CA GLN A 10 3.73 -20.15 20.52
C GLN A 10 3.83 -19.26 19.29
N ALA A 11 4.78 -19.55 18.44
CA ALA A 11 4.92 -18.92 17.14
C ALA A 11 5.08 -19.99 16.07
N SER A 12 4.41 -19.80 14.92
CA SER A 12 4.44 -20.76 13.82
C SER A 12 4.28 -20.06 12.47
N ILE A 13 4.68 -20.76 11.40
CA ILE A 13 4.42 -20.35 10.02
C ILE A 13 3.20 -21.10 9.49
N LYS A 14 2.31 -20.36 8.83
CA LYS A 14 1.07 -20.87 8.21
C LYS A 14 0.89 -20.25 6.82
N ASN A 15 -0.07 -20.79 6.07
CA ASN A 15 -0.56 -20.21 4.82
C ASN A 15 0.55 -19.85 3.83
N VAL A 16 1.52 -20.76 3.66
CA VAL A 16 2.62 -20.56 2.70
C VAL A 16 2.07 -20.60 1.28
N ASN A 17 2.23 -19.47 0.57
CA ASN A 17 1.95 -19.37 -0.85
C ASN A 17 3.23 -18.99 -1.58
N ALA A 18 3.98 -20.00 -1.99
CA ALA A 18 5.29 -19.83 -2.60
C ALA A 18 5.22 -18.98 -3.89
N THR A 19 4.18 -19.18 -4.70
CA THR A 19 3.98 -18.48 -5.99
C THR A 19 3.57 -17.03 -5.86
N ASN A 20 2.84 -16.69 -4.79
CA ASN A 20 2.51 -15.29 -4.47
C ASN A 20 3.61 -14.66 -3.60
N GLY A 21 4.60 -15.46 -3.18
CA GLY A 21 5.69 -14.97 -2.35
C GLY A 21 5.26 -14.55 -0.96
N THR A 22 4.30 -15.25 -0.34
CA THR A 22 3.78 -14.88 0.98
C THR A 22 3.69 -16.06 1.93
N TYR A 23 3.78 -15.77 3.22
CA TYR A 23 3.39 -16.68 4.32
C TYR A 23 2.95 -15.88 5.53
N THR A 24 2.25 -16.54 6.44
CA THR A 24 1.75 -15.92 7.67
C THR A 24 2.57 -16.41 8.86
N VAL A 25 3.05 -15.49 9.68
CA VAL A 25 3.56 -15.76 11.02
C VAL A 25 2.40 -15.62 12.00
N ALA A 26 2.05 -16.68 12.68
CA ALA A 26 1.02 -16.70 13.72
C ALA A 26 1.69 -16.76 15.09
N VAL A 27 1.25 -15.89 16.00
CA VAL A 27 1.70 -15.87 17.39
C VAL A 27 0.49 -16.00 18.30
N ASP A 28 0.52 -17.00 19.17
CA ASP A 28 -0.54 -17.33 20.12
C ASP A 28 -0.05 -17.10 21.55
N GLN A 29 -0.73 -16.21 22.28
CA GLN A 29 -0.53 -15.99 23.70
C GLN A 29 -1.25 -17.08 24.49
N ALA A 30 -0.57 -17.67 25.46
CA ALA A 30 -1.21 -18.63 26.37
C ALA A 30 -2.29 -17.95 27.21
N PRO A 31 -3.46 -18.58 27.45
CA PRO A 31 -4.57 -17.96 28.20
C PRO A 31 -4.20 -17.50 29.61
N GLN A 32 -3.30 -18.22 30.27
CA GLN A 32 -2.77 -17.89 31.60
C GLN A 32 -1.29 -17.47 31.57
N GLY A 33 -0.79 -17.15 30.37
CA GLY A 33 0.58 -16.80 30.14
C GLY A 33 0.88 -15.30 30.29
N ARG A 34 2.12 -14.95 30.00
CA ARG A 34 2.58 -13.56 29.97
C ARG A 34 1.85 -12.78 28.87
N GLN A 35 1.44 -11.57 29.19
CA GLN A 35 0.75 -10.71 28.22
C GLN A 35 1.74 -10.10 27.23
N ILE A 36 1.44 -10.26 25.95
CA ILE A 36 2.24 -9.72 24.87
C ILE A 36 1.97 -8.22 24.72
N LYS A 37 3.04 -7.43 24.63
CA LYS A 37 3.01 -6.00 24.37
C LYS A 37 3.12 -5.71 22.87
N ASN A 38 4.07 -6.37 22.21
CA ASN A 38 4.33 -6.19 20.78
C ASN A 38 4.99 -7.44 20.19
N ILE A 39 4.83 -7.64 18.90
CA ILE A 39 5.46 -8.72 18.14
C ILE A 39 6.26 -8.10 17.03
N ARG A 40 7.53 -8.52 16.89
CA ARG A 40 8.41 -8.12 15.80
C ARG A 40 8.86 -9.37 15.03
N VAL A 41 8.82 -9.31 13.72
CA VAL A 41 9.27 -10.40 12.85
C VAL A 41 10.40 -9.90 11.95
N ALA A 42 11.54 -10.56 11.99
CA ALA A 42 12.64 -10.36 11.06
C ALA A 42 12.61 -11.46 10.01
N ALA A 43 12.60 -11.10 8.74
CA ALA A 43 12.67 -12.04 7.64
C ALA A 43 13.71 -11.61 6.61
N TRP A 44 14.44 -12.56 6.02
CA TRP A 44 15.43 -12.34 4.97
C TRP A 44 15.72 -13.63 4.21
N SER A 45 16.16 -13.53 2.96
CA SER A 45 16.56 -14.67 2.14
C SER A 45 18.00 -14.60 1.63
N LYS A 46 18.63 -13.44 1.68
CA LYS A 46 20.02 -13.24 1.23
C LYS A 46 21.02 -13.46 2.35
N ALA A 47 22.23 -13.84 1.95
CA ALA A 47 23.38 -13.91 2.87
C ALA A 47 23.58 -12.55 3.57
N HIS A 48 24.13 -12.59 4.79
CA HIS A 48 24.40 -11.40 5.58
C HIS A 48 23.19 -10.49 5.81
N GLN A 49 21.97 -11.03 5.66
CA GLN A 49 20.72 -10.29 5.86
C GLN A 49 20.56 -9.07 4.93
N GLU A 50 21.14 -9.10 3.73
CA GLU A 50 21.14 -7.95 2.80
C GLU A 50 19.73 -7.48 2.41
N ASN A 51 18.72 -8.36 2.43
CA ASN A 51 17.33 -8.03 2.19
C ASN A 51 16.46 -8.20 3.44
N LEU A 52 17.03 -7.99 4.64
CA LEU A 52 16.30 -8.03 5.89
C LEU A 52 15.19 -6.98 5.90
N TYR A 53 13.99 -7.41 6.29
CA TYR A 53 12.87 -6.53 6.55
C TYR A 53 12.22 -6.88 7.89
N TRP A 54 11.80 -5.85 8.63
CA TRP A 54 11.13 -5.97 9.91
C TRP A 54 9.64 -5.71 9.78
N TYR A 55 8.85 -6.63 10.29
CA TYR A 55 7.42 -6.50 10.46
C TYR A 55 7.11 -6.33 11.95
N SER A 56 6.02 -5.64 12.27
CA SER A 56 5.57 -5.53 13.66
C SER A 56 4.04 -5.52 13.76
N ALA A 57 3.54 -5.98 14.90
CA ALA A 57 2.12 -5.88 15.25
C ALA A 57 1.95 -5.72 16.75
N THR A 58 1.00 -4.87 17.15
CA THR A 58 0.52 -4.79 18.51
C THR A 58 -0.71 -5.70 18.63
N PRO A 59 -0.68 -6.75 19.49
CA PRO A 59 -1.80 -7.66 19.63
C PRO A 59 -3.06 -6.97 20.15
N THR A 60 -4.21 -7.32 19.54
CA THR A 60 -5.54 -6.91 20.00
C THR A 60 -6.29 -8.04 20.71
N GLY A 61 -5.69 -9.23 20.76
CA GLY A 61 -6.23 -10.45 21.35
C GLY A 61 -5.13 -11.47 21.63
N MET A 62 -5.50 -12.71 21.90
CA MET A 62 -4.55 -13.80 22.16
C MET A 62 -3.93 -14.41 20.90
N HIS A 63 -4.51 -14.19 19.75
CA HIS A 63 -4.01 -14.65 18.44
C HIS A 63 -3.66 -13.45 17.57
N THR A 64 -2.47 -13.45 17.00
CA THR A 64 -2.00 -12.37 16.10
C THR A 64 -1.35 -12.99 14.88
N GLU A 65 -1.69 -12.50 13.71
CA GLU A 65 -1.10 -12.90 12.43
C GLU A 65 -0.37 -11.73 11.77
N ILE A 66 0.82 -12.01 11.23
CA ILE A 66 1.64 -11.06 10.48
C ILE A 66 1.99 -11.71 9.15
N THR A 67 1.61 -11.06 8.04
CA THR A 67 1.96 -11.54 6.70
C THR A 67 3.36 -11.07 6.33
N VAL A 68 4.22 -12.04 6.01
CA VAL A 68 5.52 -11.80 5.37
C VAL A 68 5.34 -11.92 3.86
N SER A 69 5.87 -10.94 3.11
CA SER A 69 5.76 -10.89 1.65
C SER A 69 7.12 -10.67 1.01
N ALA A 70 7.47 -11.48 0.00
CA ALA A 70 8.67 -11.33 -0.80
C ALA A 70 8.81 -9.93 -1.44
N ASN A 71 7.69 -9.24 -1.66
CA ASN A 71 7.69 -7.86 -2.17
C ASN A 71 8.44 -6.88 -1.26
N ASN A 72 8.45 -7.12 0.06
CA ASN A 72 9.22 -6.32 1.01
C ASN A 72 10.73 -6.65 0.98
N HIS A 73 11.12 -7.63 0.19
CA HIS A 73 12.50 -8.13 0.06
C HIS A 73 12.98 -8.08 -1.40
N GLY A 74 12.47 -7.15 -2.21
CA GLY A 74 12.81 -7.03 -3.63
C GLY A 74 12.19 -8.10 -4.53
N ASN A 75 11.13 -8.79 -4.07
CA ASN A 75 10.47 -9.90 -4.76
C ASN A 75 11.42 -11.07 -5.09
N GLU A 76 12.43 -11.28 -4.25
CA GLU A 76 13.44 -12.30 -4.44
C GLU A 76 12.88 -13.70 -4.19
N ALA A 77 13.21 -14.65 -5.07
CA ALA A 77 13.00 -16.07 -4.80
C ALA A 77 14.09 -16.57 -3.85
N GLY A 78 13.75 -17.46 -2.94
CA GLY A 78 14.73 -18.05 -2.02
C GLY A 78 14.11 -18.66 -0.77
N ASN A 79 14.99 -19.10 0.12
CA ASN A 79 14.62 -19.62 1.43
C ASN A 79 14.65 -18.49 2.46
N TYR A 80 13.48 -18.08 2.91
CA TYR A 80 13.31 -16.99 3.87
C TYR A 80 13.50 -17.49 5.30
N THR A 81 14.54 -17.06 5.97
CA THR A 81 14.74 -17.26 7.41
C THR A 81 13.82 -16.31 8.16
N THR A 82 13.13 -16.82 9.18
CA THR A 82 12.18 -16.06 9.98
C THR A 82 12.49 -16.15 11.45
N HIS A 83 12.74 -14.99 12.07
CA HIS A 83 12.86 -14.86 13.52
C HIS A 83 11.71 -14.01 14.07
N VAL A 84 11.12 -14.46 15.17
CA VAL A 84 10.06 -13.73 15.88
C VAL A 84 10.56 -13.30 17.24
N TYR A 85 10.30 -12.06 17.60
CA TYR A 85 10.60 -11.50 18.92
C TYR A 85 9.32 -11.01 19.55
N VAL A 86 8.98 -11.57 20.69
CA VAL A 86 7.79 -11.23 21.46
C VAL A 86 8.21 -10.39 22.67
N ASP A 87 7.79 -9.14 22.69
CA ASP A 87 7.99 -8.22 23.79
C ASP A 87 6.80 -8.36 24.76
N TYR A 88 7.06 -8.59 26.04
CA TYR A 88 6.03 -8.77 27.05
C TYR A 88 5.76 -7.50 27.86
N LYS A 89 4.52 -7.35 28.38
CA LYS A 89 4.13 -6.19 29.20
C LYS A 89 4.83 -6.13 30.54
N ASP A 90 5.23 -7.28 31.09
CA ASP A 90 6.00 -7.40 32.32
C ASP A 90 7.51 -7.17 32.16
N GLY A 91 7.93 -6.87 30.93
CA GLY A 91 9.33 -6.72 30.52
C GLY A 91 9.92 -8.02 29.96
N GLY A 92 11.05 -7.88 29.30
CA GLY A 92 11.73 -9.01 28.66
C GLY A 92 11.21 -9.33 27.25
N VAL A 93 12.03 -10.10 26.55
CA VAL A 93 11.82 -10.50 25.15
C VAL A 93 12.02 -12.00 25.02
N GLU A 94 11.14 -12.67 24.30
CA GLU A 94 11.30 -14.07 23.92
C GLU A 94 11.50 -14.18 22.39
N GLY A 95 12.52 -14.92 21.98
CA GLY A 95 12.88 -15.14 20.57
C GLY A 95 12.49 -16.51 20.09
N PHE A 96 11.97 -16.59 18.86
CA PHE A 96 11.62 -17.84 18.17
C PHE A 96 12.34 -17.87 16.83
N ASN A 97 13.09 -18.94 16.56
CA ASN A 97 13.61 -19.23 15.23
C ASN A 97 12.63 -20.18 14.54
N LEU A 98 11.90 -19.70 13.54
CA LEU A 98 10.92 -20.50 12.80
C LEU A 98 11.52 -21.23 11.58
N GLY A 99 12.84 -21.18 11.42
CA GLY A 99 13.54 -21.84 10.31
C GLY A 99 13.38 -21.09 8.98
N GLN A 100 13.31 -21.87 7.90
CA GLN A 100 13.27 -21.35 6.55
C GLN A 100 11.99 -21.74 5.81
N THR A 101 11.48 -20.81 5.01
CA THR A 101 10.33 -21.01 4.13
C THR A 101 10.71 -20.66 2.70
N ALA A 102 10.56 -21.62 1.78
CA ALA A 102 10.85 -21.40 0.37
C ALA A 102 9.75 -20.58 -0.31
N LEU A 103 10.14 -19.47 -0.94
CA LEU A 103 9.27 -18.64 -1.78
C LEU A 103 9.87 -18.57 -3.19
N SER A 104 8.99 -18.62 -4.19
CA SER A 104 9.32 -18.46 -5.61
C SER A 104 8.28 -17.54 -6.26
N PRO A 105 8.26 -16.25 -5.89
CA PRO A 105 7.27 -15.32 -6.37
C PRO A 105 7.33 -15.18 -7.89
N ARG A 106 6.16 -15.13 -8.50
CA ARG A 106 6.08 -14.84 -9.93
C ARG A 106 6.51 -13.41 -10.17
N ASN A 107 7.51 -13.24 -11.01
CA ASN A 107 7.91 -11.92 -11.49
C ASN A 107 7.02 -11.55 -12.69
N GLN A 108 5.80 -11.10 -12.41
CA GLN A 108 4.86 -10.69 -13.45
C GLN A 108 5.09 -9.22 -13.76
N LYS A 109 5.79 -8.96 -14.87
CA LYS A 109 5.99 -7.59 -15.34
C LYS A 109 4.68 -7.03 -15.91
N VAL A 110 4.32 -5.83 -15.48
CA VAL A 110 3.19 -5.04 -15.98
C VAL A 110 3.72 -3.68 -16.43
N ASN A 111 3.48 -3.32 -17.67
CA ASN A 111 3.89 -2.01 -18.20
C ASN A 111 3.06 -0.89 -17.56
N PRO A 112 3.66 0.28 -17.30
CA PRO A 112 2.94 1.42 -16.78
C PRO A 112 1.97 1.99 -17.83
N GLN A 113 0.93 2.69 -17.35
CA GLN A 113 0.05 3.48 -18.22
C GLN A 113 0.85 4.56 -18.97
N THR A 114 0.38 4.93 -20.14
CA THR A 114 0.99 6.00 -20.95
C THR A 114 0.34 7.36 -20.70
N THR A 115 -0.92 7.39 -20.28
CA THR A 115 -1.68 8.61 -20.02
C THR A 115 -1.05 9.42 -18.90
N TYR A 116 -0.79 10.71 -19.17
CA TYR A 116 -0.36 11.68 -18.18
C TYR A 116 -1.09 13.00 -18.33
N PHE A 117 -1.62 13.52 -17.24
CA PHE A 117 -2.13 14.87 -17.09
C PHE A 117 -1.44 15.57 -15.93
N SER A 118 -1.11 16.85 -16.10
CA SER A 118 -0.65 17.70 -15.01
C SER A 118 -1.81 18.54 -14.49
N GLN A 119 -1.99 18.61 -13.16
CA GLN A 119 -2.93 19.58 -12.56
C GLN A 119 -2.52 21.03 -12.82
N ARG A 120 -1.27 21.24 -13.18
CA ARG A 120 -0.67 22.56 -13.50
C ARG A 120 -0.76 22.93 -14.98
N ASP A 121 -1.43 22.13 -15.81
CA ASP A 121 -1.64 22.42 -17.22
C ASP A 121 -2.45 23.74 -17.37
N PRO A 122 -1.96 24.73 -18.14
CA PRO A 122 -2.64 26.03 -18.30
C PRO A 122 -4.09 25.95 -18.75
N ARG A 123 -4.48 24.86 -19.41
CA ARG A 123 -5.86 24.66 -19.88
C ARG A 123 -6.89 24.60 -18.75
N TRP A 124 -6.46 24.21 -17.53
CA TRP A 124 -7.35 24.05 -16.36
C TRP A 124 -6.77 24.47 -15.02
N ALA A 125 -5.46 24.68 -14.91
CA ALA A 125 -4.78 25.00 -13.65
C ALA A 125 -5.47 26.15 -12.87
N GLY A 126 -5.83 27.22 -13.55
CA GLY A 126 -6.49 28.38 -12.98
C GLY A 126 -8.00 28.23 -12.71
N LYS A 127 -8.62 27.10 -13.08
CA LYS A 127 -10.06 26.90 -12.88
C LYS A 127 -10.37 26.70 -11.39
N TYR A 128 -11.22 27.55 -10.85
CA TYR A 128 -11.68 27.51 -9.45
C TYR A 128 -12.87 26.56 -9.27
N TYR A 129 -12.82 25.83 -8.14
CA TYR A 129 -13.90 25.05 -7.58
C TYR A 129 -13.98 25.38 -6.10
N GLY A 130 -15.02 26.12 -5.69
CA GLY A 130 -15.20 26.55 -4.32
C GLY A 130 -14.00 27.32 -3.76
N VAL A 131 -13.32 26.74 -2.78
CA VAL A 131 -12.26 27.41 -2.02
C VAL A 131 -10.87 27.37 -2.68
N SER A 132 -10.68 26.63 -3.78
CA SER A 132 -9.35 26.46 -4.40
C SER A 132 -9.43 26.20 -5.91
N ASN A 133 -8.30 26.29 -6.60
CA ASN A 133 -8.18 25.99 -8.02
C ASN A 133 -7.52 24.61 -8.27
N VAL A 134 -7.54 24.17 -9.52
CA VAL A 134 -6.97 22.86 -9.92
C VAL A 134 -5.47 22.79 -9.69
N ASP A 135 -4.73 23.87 -9.92
CA ASP A 135 -3.29 23.93 -9.66
C ASP A 135 -2.94 23.53 -8.22
N GLN A 136 -3.70 24.03 -7.25
CA GLN A 136 -3.40 23.86 -5.83
C GLN A 136 -4.02 22.61 -5.20
N SER A 137 -5.21 22.21 -5.64
CA SER A 137 -6.00 21.15 -4.99
C SER A 137 -6.49 20.04 -5.94
N GLY A 138 -6.05 20.07 -7.18
CA GLY A 138 -6.54 19.18 -8.24
C GLY A 138 -5.80 17.83 -8.34
N CYS A 139 -5.01 17.42 -7.34
CA CYS A 139 -4.27 16.16 -7.42
C CYS A 139 -5.19 14.93 -7.60
N VAL A 140 -6.26 14.83 -6.82
CA VAL A 140 -7.22 13.71 -6.93
C VAL A 140 -7.97 13.71 -8.26
N PRO A 141 -8.69 14.77 -8.67
CA PRO A 141 -9.39 14.75 -9.95
C PRO A 141 -8.45 14.52 -11.14
N THR A 142 -7.21 15.00 -11.09
CA THR A 142 -6.22 14.75 -12.15
C THR A 142 -5.73 13.31 -12.15
N SER A 143 -5.45 12.72 -10.99
CA SER A 143 -5.08 11.31 -10.85
C SER A 143 -6.19 10.37 -11.30
N LEU A 144 -7.44 10.67 -10.93
CA LEU A 144 -8.61 9.93 -11.40
C LEU A 144 -8.79 10.05 -12.92
N ALA A 145 -8.59 11.24 -13.49
CA ALA A 145 -8.69 11.46 -14.93
C ALA A 145 -7.67 10.62 -15.72
N MET A 146 -6.41 10.56 -15.26
CA MET A 146 -5.39 9.68 -15.83
C MET A 146 -5.81 8.21 -15.78
N THR A 147 -6.28 7.76 -14.61
CA THR A 147 -6.71 6.39 -14.35
C THR A 147 -7.92 6.00 -15.21
N PHE A 148 -8.96 6.84 -15.24
CA PHE A 148 -10.17 6.57 -16.01
C PHE A 148 -9.91 6.58 -17.52
N THR A 149 -9.07 7.51 -17.99
CA THR A 149 -8.66 7.56 -19.40
C THR A 149 -7.98 6.27 -19.82
N ASP A 150 -7.05 5.78 -19.00
CA ASP A 150 -6.31 4.55 -19.30
C ASP A 150 -7.22 3.31 -19.28
N ILE A 151 -8.02 3.15 -18.22
CA ILE A 151 -8.90 1.98 -18.06
C ILE A 151 -10.01 1.93 -19.11
N LEU A 152 -10.63 3.08 -19.41
CA LEU A 152 -11.80 3.15 -20.28
C LEU A 152 -11.44 3.35 -21.77
N GLY A 153 -10.17 3.60 -22.07
CA GLY A 153 -9.69 3.80 -23.45
C GLY A 153 -10.27 5.03 -24.14
N LYS A 154 -10.74 6.01 -23.39
CA LYS A 154 -11.27 7.29 -23.90
C LYS A 154 -10.80 8.44 -23.02
N THR A 155 -10.53 9.60 -23.62
CA THR A 155 -10.06 10.77 -22.89
C THR A 155 -11.11 11.28 -21.91
N ILE A 156 -10.75 11.32 -20.63
CA ILE A 156 -11.50 11.94 -19.55
C ILE A 156 -10.58 12.99 -18.93
N LEU A 157 -10.94 14.27 -19.06
CA LEU A 157 -10.08 15.37 -18.64
C LEU A 157 -10.17 15.60 -17.12
N PRO A 158 -9.13 16.17 -16.50
CA PRO A 158 -9.17 16.57 -15.09
C PRO A 158 -10.37 17.43 -14.74
N THR A 159 -10.77 18.37 -15.63
CA THR A 159 -11.96 19.21 -15.43
C THR A 159 -13.26 18.41 -15.47
N THR A 160 -13.36 17.36 -16.26
CA THR A 160 -14.56 16.50 -16.30
C THR A 160 -14.76 15.80 -14.96
N VAL A 161 -13.69 15.29 -14.35
CA VAL A 161 -13.73 14.67 -13.02
C VAL A 161 -13.98 15.71 -11.93
N ALA A 162 -13.30 16.85 -11.99
CA ALA A 162 -13.46 17.93 -11.03
C ALA A 162 -14.89 18.51 -11.06
N ASP A 163 -15.47 18.69 -12.25
CA ASP A 163 -16.87 19.16 -12.42
C ASP A 163 -17.84 18.17 -11.74
N TYR A 164 -17.65 16.85 -11.95
CA TYR A 164 -18.46 15.83 -11.31
C TYR A 164 -18.32 15.89 -9.78
N LEU A 165 -17.10 15.88 -9.27
CA LEU A 165 -16.83 15.89 -7.83
C LEU A 165 -17.44 17.12 -7.16
N TYR A 166 -17.27 18.29 -7.75
CA TYR A 166 -17.76 19.54 -7.19
C TYR A 166 -19.29 19.64 -7.24
N ASN A 167 -19.94 19.24 -8.34
CA ASN A 167 -21.38 19.39 -8.53
C ASN A 167 -22.22 18.26 -7.92
N ASN A 168 -21.63 17.08 -7.70
CA ASN A 168 -22.39 15.88 -7.30
C ASN A 168 -21.96 15.29 -5.96
N THR A 169 -20.95 15.86 -5.30
CA THR A 169 -20.46 15.41 -3.99
C THR A 169 -20.13 16.62 -3.11
N ASP A 170 -19.96 16.37 -1.82
CA ASP A 170 -19.43 17.35 -0.87
C ASP A 170 -17.92 17.16 -0.61
N SER A 171 -17.27 16.29 -1.39
CA SER A 171 -15.93 15.77 -1.14
C SER A 171 -14.78 16.56 -1.79
N PHE A 172 -15.06 17.61 -2.59
CA PHE A 172 -14.05 18.37 -3.31
C PHE A 172 -14.20 19.86 -3.14
N ASN A 173 -13.21 20.52 -2.51
CA ASN A 173 -13.10 21.98 -2.35
C ASN A 173 -14.34 22.68 -1.75
N LYS A 174 -15.11 22.03 -0.89
CA LYS A 174 -16.32 22.62 -0.28
C LYS A 174 -16.00 23.48 0.94
N GLY A 175 -15.41 22.92 1.98
CA GLY A 175 -15.01 23.65 3.19
C GLY A 175 -13.51 23.84 3.26
N GLU A 176 -12.76 22.84 2.82
CA GLU A 176 -11.32 22.81 2.75
C GLU A 176 -10.84 22.50 1.33
N ALA A 177 -9.60 22.87 1.02
CA ALA A 177 -8.99 22.58 -0.26
C ALA A 177 -8.58 21.10 -0.35
N GLY A 178 -8.93 20.44 -1.44
CA GLY A 178 -8.61 19.04 -1.67
C GLY A 178 -9.83 18.15 -1.84
N THR A 179 -9.59 16.85 -1.88
CA THR A 179 -10.63 15.82 -2.05
C THR A 179 -10.45 14.74 -0.99
N ASP A 180 -11.54 14.36 -0.33
CA ASP A 180 -11.55 13.23 0.59
C ASP A 180 -11.75 11.88 -0.13
N SER A 181 -11.58 10.78 0.61
CA SER A 181 -11.69 9.42 0.07
C SER A 181 -13.08 9.07 -0.47
N ASP A 182 -14.14 9.68 0.07
CA ASP A 182 -15.52 9.43 -0.39
C ASP A 182 -15.71 9.96 -1.80
N GLY A 183 -15.03 11.07 -2.14
CA GLY A 183 -15.00 11.60 -3.50
C GLY A 183 -14.36 10.62 -4.50
N ILE A 184 -13.26 9.97 -4.13
CA ILE A 184 -12.63 8.94 -4.96
C ILE A 184 -13.60 7.80 -5.24
N VAL A 185 -14.27 7.29 -4.21
CA VAL A 185 -15.26 6.21 -4.32
C VAL A 185 -16.43 6.62 -5.20
N ALA A 186 -16.98 7.82 -4.97
CA ALA A 186 -18.12 8.36 -5.73
C ALA A 186 -17.78 8.51 -7.22
N ALA A 187 -16.65 9.14 -7.55
CA ALA A 187 -16.18 9.30 -8.92
C ALA A 187 -15.94 7.94 -9.60
N THR A 188 -15.25 7.01 -8.94
CA THR A 188 -14.97 5.68 -9.46
C THR A 188 -16.27 4.96 -9.86
N ARG A 189 -17.27 5.01 -8.98
CA ARG A 189 -18.61 4.45 -9.23
C ARG A 189 -19.32 5.13 -10.40
N ASN A 190 -19.23 6.48 -10.49
CA ASN A 190 -19.88 7.23 -11.56
C ASN A 190 -19.37 6.85 -12.95
N TRP A 191 -18.08 6.50 -13.07
CA TRP A 191 -17.49 6.02 -14.33
C TRP A 191 -17.61 4.49 -14.53
N GLY A 192 -18.45 3.81 -13.72
CA GLY A 192 -18.75 2.38 -13.87
C GLY A 192 -17.61 1.46 -13.40
N LEU A 193 -16.67 2.00 -12.62
CA LEU A 193 -15.54 1.26 -12.07
C LEU A 193 -15.78 0.88 -10.60
N LYS A 194 -14.91 0.03 -10.07
CA LYS A 194 -14.93 -0.38 -8.67
C LYS A 194 -13.63 0.01 -8.01
N SER A 195 -13.71 0.50 -6.79
CA SER A 195 -12.58 0.80 -5.92
C SER A 195 -12.56 -0.12 -4.71
N GLN A 196 -11.37 -0.38 -4.20
CA GLN A 196 -11.15 -1.17 -2.99
C GLN A 196 -10.02 -0.53 -2.21
N LEU A 197 -10.19 -0.35 -0.92
CA LEU A 197 -9.10 0.04 -0.03
C LEU A 197 -8.12 -1.13 0.08
N ILE A 198 -6.84 -0.85 -0.10
CA ILE A 198 -5.75 -1.80 0.08
C ILE A 198 -4.78 -1.27 1.14
N ASN A 199 -4.17 -2.18 1.88
CA ASN A 199 -3.24 -1.83 2.93
C ASN A 199 -1.90 -2.55 2.72
N GLY A 200 -0.83 -1.84 3.02
CA GLY A 200 0.52 -2.37 3.05
C GLY A 200 1.14 -2.60 1.67
N ALA A 201 2.46 -2.64 1.65
CA ALA A 201 3.25 -2.84 0.43
C ALA A 201 2.89 -4.13 -0.32
N GLY A 202 2.57 -5.21 0.39
CA GLY A 202 2.12 -6.47 -0.21
C GLY A 202 0.81 -6.34 -0.98
N GLY A 203 -0.19 -5.66 -0.41
CA GLY A 203 -1.47 -5.41 -1.07
C GLY A 203 -1.33 -4.52 -2.31
N ILE A 204 -0.49 -3.50 -2.22
CA ILE A 204 -0.16 -2.62 -3.35
C ILE A 204 0.48 -3.44 -4.49
N ALA A 205 1.50 -4.24 -4.17
CA ALA A 205 2.19 -5.07 -5.16
C ALA A 205 1.25 -6.08 -5.83
N GLU A 206 0.38 -6.71 -5.08
CA GLU A 206 -0.60 -7.67 -5.59
C GLU A 206 -1.59 -7.02 -6.57
N ALA A 207 -2.09 -5.82 -6.24
CA ALA A 207 -2.95 -5.05 -7.12
C ALA A 207 -2.23 -4.66 -8.42
N LEU A 208 -0.98 -4.19 -8.32
CA LEU A 208 -0.18 -3.78 -9.48
C LEU A 208 0.20 -4.96 -10.38
N MET A 209 0.55 -6.12 -9.82
CA MET A 209 0.80 -7.36 -10.58
C MET A 209 -0.46 -7.85 -11.30
N ALA A 210 -1.64 -7.58 -10.76
CA ALA A 210 -2.91 -7.84 -11.42
C ALA A 210 -3.29 -6.81 -12.50
N GLY A 211 -2.42 -5.83 -12.77
CA GLY A 211 -2.66 -4.77 -13.75
C GLY A 211 -3.61 -3.66 -13.29
N LYS A 212 -3.90 -3.58 -11.99
CA LYS A 212 -4.76 -2.53 -11.43
C LYS A 212 -4.01 -1.22 -11.27
N HIS A 213 -4.74 -0.12 -11.32
CA HIS A 213 -4.26 1.21 -10.95
C HIS A 213 -4.44 1.40 -9.44
N VAL A 214 -3.46 2.01 -8.80
CA VAL A 214 -3.52 2.33 -7.38
C VAL A 214 -3.40 3.85 -7.23
N LEU A 215 -4.35 4.46 -6.53
CA LEU A 215 -4.23 5.83 -6.07
C LEU A 215 -3.59 5.80 -4.68
N ALA A 216 -2.52 6.56 -4.50
CA ALA A 216 -1.75 6.59 -3.27
C ALA A 216 -1.71 8.01 -2.70
N ALA A 217 -2.34 8.18 -1.54
CA ALA A 217 -2.19 9.39 -0.75
C ALA A 217 -0.85 9.35 -0.01
N VAL A 218 -0.02 10.35 -0.22
CA VAL A 218 1.31 10.47 0.39
C VAL A 218 1.42 11.76 1.20
N GLY A 219 2.16 11.72 2.29
CA GLY A 219 2.51 12.88 3.11
C GLY A 219 3.99 12.86 3.43
N ASN A 220 4.55 13.98 3.88
CA ASN A 220 5.93 14.14 4.33
C ASN A 220 6.97 13.31 3.54
N SER A 221 7.04 13.52 2.25
CA SER A 221 7.87 12.77 1.30
C SER A 221 8.50 13.70 0.27
N GLN A 222 9.24 13.14 -0.68
CA GLN A 222 9.72 13.93 -1.82
C GLN A 222 8.60 14.50 -2.71
N PHE A 223 7.37 13.96 -2.60
CA PHE A 223 6.21 14.39 -3.40
C PHE A 223 5.43 15.53 -2.77
N THR A 224 5.50 15.67 -1.45
CA THR A 224 4.84 16.75 -0.70
C THR A 224 5.44 16.90 0.69
N SER A 225 5.35 18.10 1.26
CA SER A 225 5.82 18.40 2.62
C SER A 225 4.64 18.60 3.57
N ASP A 226 4.88 18.33 4.86
CA ASP A 226 3.91 18.64 5.91
C ASP A 226 3.47 20.13 5.88
N PRO A 227 2.20 20.42 6.17
CA PRO A 227 1.12 19.53 6.60
C PRO A 227 0.27 18.95 5.44
N TYR A 228 0.76 19.06 4.22
CA TYR A 228 -0.02 18.70 3.03
C TYR A 228 0.06 17.21 2.71
N THR A 229 -1.03 16.69 2.14
CA THR A 229 -1.07 15.39 1.48
C THR A 229 -1.16 15.57 -0.02
N HIS A 230 -0.71 14.56 -0.76
CA HIS A 230 -0.71 14.57 -2.22
C HIS A 230 -1.17 13.22 -2.76
N GLU A 231 -1.81 13.20 -3.91
CA GLU A 231 -2.31 11.98 -4.54
C GLU A 231 -1.48 11.64 -5.77
N LEU A 232 -1.03 10.40 -5.83
CA LEU A 232 -0.25 9.85 -6.93
C LEU A 232 -1.00 8.71 -7.61
N VAL A 233 -0.72 8.48 -8.90
CA VAL A 233 -1.13 7.25 -9.58
C VAL A 233 0.05 6.29 -9.62
N LEU A 234 -0.16 5.07 -9.15
CA LEU A 234 0.75 3.95 -9.29
C LEU A 234 0.15 2.98 -10.30
N HIS A 235 0.89 2.67 -11.35
CA HIS A 235 0.51 1.64 -12.32
C HIS A 235 1.76 1.07 -12.99
N GLY A 236 1.71 -0.23 -13.31
CA GLY A 236 2.88 -0.97 -13.74
C GLY A 236 3.64 -1.62 -12.58
N TYR A 237 4.25 -2.75 -12.87
CA TYR A 237 5.00 -3.53 -11.89
C TYR A 237 6.24 -4.14 -12.53
N ASP A 238 7.37 -4.06 -11.85
CA ASP A 238 8.60 -4.72 -12.24
C ASP A 238 9.45 -4.97 -10.99
N ASN A 239 9.51 -6.22 -10.56
CA ASN A 239 10.40 -6.68 -9.49
C ASN A 239 10.33 -5.82 -8.21
N GLY A 240 9.13 -5.68 -7.64
CA GLY A 240 8.90 -4.91 -6.40
C GLY A 240 8.87 -3.40 -6.58
N ARG A 241 8.90 -2.91 -7.83
CA ARG A 241 8.81 -1.49 -8.18
C ARG A 241 7.53 -1.20 -8.95
N THR A 242 7.04 0.01 -8.84
CA THR A 242 5.93 0.54 -9.63
C THR A 242 6.30 1.87 -10.28
N TYR A 243 5.61 2.22 -11.36
CA TYR A 243 5.79 3.52 -12.01
C TYR A 243 4.82 4.54 -11.40
N VAL A 244 5.37 5.63 -10.91
CA VAL A 244 4.63 6.76 -10.33
C VAL A 244 4.31 7.78 -11.41
N ARG A 245 3.07 8.25 -11.44
CA ARG A 245 2.64 9.46 -12.13
C ARG A 245 2.22 10.50 -11.10
N ASP A 246 2.99 11.57 -11.00
CA ASP A 246 2.72 12.69 -10.10
C ASP A 246 1.99 13.79 -10.88
N PRO A 247 0.71 14.08 -10.57
CA PRO A 247 -0.07 15.09 -11.28
C PRO A 247 0.46 16.52 -11.07
N TYR A 248 1.24 16.76 -10.02
CA TYR A 248 1.78 18.08 -9.72
C TYR A 248 3.14 18.32 -10.37
N ASN A 249 4.04 17.35 -10.32
CA ASN A 249 5.40 17.48 -10.81
C ASN A 249 5.82 16.28 -11.67
N SER A 250 5.84 16.45 -12.99
CA SER A 250 6.26 15.39 -13.91
C SER A 250 7.72 14.95 -13.74
N GLY A 251 8.55 15.77 -13.10
CA GLY A 251 9.94 15.41 -12.75
C GLY A 251 10.02 14.26 -11.74
N ASN A 252 8.94 14.01 -11.00
CA ASN A 252 8.83 12.89 -10.08
C ASN A 252 8.35 11.58 -10.75
N ASN A 253 7.92 11.62 -12.02
CA ASN A 253 7.47 10.42 -12.72
C ASN A 253 8.63 9.43 -12.89
N GLY A 254 8.40 8.16 -12.57
CA GLY A 254 9.43 7.14 -12.70
C GLY A 254 9.15 5.89 -11.89
N TRP A 255 10.09 4.96 -11.92
CA TRP A 255 10.05 3.72 -11.17
C TRP A 255 10.56 3.91 -9.74
N TYR A 256 9.74 3.50 -8.76
CA TYR A 256 10.04 3.54 -7.34
C TYR A 256 9.83 2.19 -6.70
N SER A 257 10.60 1.87 -5.66
CA SER A 257 10.31 0.74 -4.80
C SER A 257 8.94 0.93 -4.12
N ILE A 258 8.10 -0.10 -4.14
CA ILE A 258 6.81 -0.07 -3.45
C ILE A 258 7.00 0.16 -1.95
N ASN A 259 8.06 -0.41 -1.36
CA ASN A 259 8.37 -0.20 0.05
C ASN A 259 8.74 1.25 0.39
N TYR A 260 9.25 2.00 -0.57
CA TYR A 260 9.55 3.43 -0.36
C TYR A 260 8.27 4.28 -0.36
N LEU A 261 7.24 3.85 -1.10
CA LEU A 261 5.98 4.57 -1.25
C LEU A 261 4.96 4.24 -0.13
N HIS A 262 5.22 3.21 0.62
CA HIS A 262 4.41 2.76 1.76
C HIS A 262 5.06 3.18 3.08
#